data_f207c0b5cb550ca9aeac3cb3591f5470
#
_entry.id   f207c0b5cb550ca9aeac3cb3591f5470
#
_cell.length_a   1.000
_cell.length_b   1.000
_cell.length_c   1.000
_cell.angle_alpha   90.00
_cell.angle_beta   90.00
_cell.angle_gamma   90.00
#
_symmetry.space_group_name_H-M   'P 1'
#
loop_
_entity.id
_entity.type
_entity.pdbx_description
1 polymer ?
#
loop_
_entity_poly.entity_id
_entity_poly.type
_entity_poly.pdbx_seq_one_letter_code
_entity_poly.pdbx_strand_id
1 'polypeptide(L)'
;FAPGEIHVDPAQFALYWTMPDQKAIRYAIGIGRPGLYEAGEFYIGAKKEWPSWTPTPEMIARDPASYARFKDGMPGGLDNPLGSRGLYLFQPGKGDTFLRVHGTNLPKTIGQRVSNGCARLINDQMIDLYNRVPMDTRVVLYPDK
;
A
#
# COMPACT_ATOMS: atom_id res chain seq x y z
N PHE A 1 -9.69 -17.79 8.38
CA PHE A 1 -9.05 -17.35 7.14
C PHE A 1 -7.99 -18.34 6.70
N ALA A 2 -7.79 -18.44 5.39
CA ALA A 2 -6.68 -19.23 4.87
C ALA A 2 -5.35 -18.57 5.22
N PRO A 3 -4.30 -19.33 5.50
CA PRO A 3 -2.98 -18.76 5.73
C PRO A 3 -2.37 -18.22 4.43
N GLY A 4 -1.46 -17.25 4.57
CA GLY A 4 -0.74 -16.70 3.43
C GLY A 4 -1.53 -15.66 2.65
N GLU A 5 -2.35 -14.86 3.33
CA GLU A 5 -3.13 -13.78 2.71
C GLU A 5 -2.92 -12.47 3.46
N ILE A 6 -3.18 -11.37 2.76
CA ILE A 6 -3.21 -10.04 3.36
C ILE A 6 -4.65 -9.57 3.47
N HIS A 7 -5.03 -9.10 4.65
CA HIS A 7 -6.36 -8.51 4.90
C HIS A 7 -6.18 -7.12 5.51
N VAL A 8 -6.78 -6.12 4.90
CA VAL A 8 -6.69 -4.74 5.35
C VAL A 8 -8.04 -4.28 5.90
N ASP A 9 -8.05 -3.91 7.18
CA ASP A 9 -9.23 -3.39 7.85
C ASP A 9 -9.06 -1.89 8.08
N PRO A 10 -9.69 -1.04 7.27
CA PRO A 10 -9.51 0.41 7.39
C PRO A 10 -10.11 0.97 8.67
N ALA A 11 -11.15 0.35 9.21
CA ALA A 11 -11.77 0.83 10.45
C ALA A 11 -10.82 0.73 11.65
N GLN A 12 -9.90 -0.24 11.64
CA GLN A 12 -8.93 -0.43 12.72
C GLN A 12 -7.53 0.07 12.36
N PHE A 13 -7.33 0.63 11.17
CA PHE A 13 -6.01 1.02 10.67
C PHE A 13 -5.02 -0.13 10.82
N ALA A 14 -5.43 -1.31 10.36
CA ALA A 14 -4.66 -2.53 10.53
C ALA A 14 -4.58 -3.34 9.25
N LEU A 15 -3.40 -3.91 9.01
CA LEU A 15 -3.16 -4.91 7.98
C LEU A 15 -2.76 -6.20 8.66
N TYR A 16 -3.36 -7.32 8.23
CA TYR A 16 -3.07 -8.64 8.79
C TYR A 16 -2.43 -9.52 7.73
N TRP A 17 -1.31 -10.14 8.09
CA TRP A 17 -0.71 -11.23 7.33
C TRP A 17 -1.13 -12.52 8.00
N THR A 18 -1.95 -13.34 7.32
CA THR A 18 -2.49 -14.57 7.91
C THR A 18 -1.47 -15.70 7.88
N MET A 19 -1.49 -16.50 8.93
CA MET A 19 -0.52 -17.57 9.17
C MET A 19 -1.27 -18.85 9.54
N PRO A 20 -0.57 -20.02 9.51
CA PRO A 20 -1.17 -21.27 9.98
C PRO A 20 -1.66 -21.18 11.42
N ASP A 21 -2.56 -22.11 11.80
CA ASP A 21 -3.09 -22.22 13.16
C ASP A 21 -3.93 -21.02 13.58
N GLN A 22 -4.57 -20.37 12.61
CA GLN A 22 -5.46 -19.22 12.82
C GLN A 22 -4.76 -18.05 13.52
N LYS A 23 -3.50 -17.87 13.20
CA LYS A 23 -2.69 -16.75 13.68
C LYS A 23 -2.53 -15.69 12.59
N ALA A 24 -2.18 -14.49 12.99
CA ALA A 24 -1.85 -13.41 12.06
C ALA A 24 -0.86 -12.46 12.69
N ILE A 25 -0.06 -11.82 11.85
CA ILE A 25 0.74 -10.67 12.26
C ILE A 25 -0.05 -9.42 11.90
N ARG A 26 -0.22 -8.53 12.88
CA ARG A 26 -0.93 -7.27 12.71
C ARG A 26 0.07 -6.13 12.56
N TYR A 27 -0.12 -5.33 11.51
CA TYR A 27 0.68 -4.12 11.28
C TYR A 27 -0.22 -2.90 11.39
N ALA A 28 0.24 -1.87 12.06
CA ALA A 28 -0.46 -0.57 12.08
C ALA A 28 -0.21 0.12 10.74
N ILE A 29 -1.25 0.72 10.17
CA ILE A 29 -1.17 1.35 8.84
C ILE A 29 -1.80 2.74 8.81
N GLY A 30 -1.37 3.54 7.84
CA GLY A 30 -2.13 4.67 7.33
C GLY A 30 -2.86 4.23 6.08
N ILE A 31 -3.96 4.86 5.75
CA ILE A 31 -4.79 4.48 4.60
C ILE A 31 -5.14 5.69 3.74
N GLY A 32 -5.79 5.42 2.62
CA GLY A 32 -6.19 6.45 1.67
C GLY A 32 -7.20 7.42 2.25
N ARG A 33 -7.19 8.64 1.73
CA ARG A 33 -8.22 9.64 2.05
C ARG A 33 -9.59 9.09 1.72
N PRO A 34 -10.66 9.55 2.40
CA PRO A 34 -12.01 9.18 2.01
C PRO A 34 -12.23 9.43 0.52
N GLY A 35 -12.81 8.43 -0.16
CA GLY A 35 -13.01 8.48 -1.60
C GLY A 35 -11.83 8.03 -2.46
N LEU A 36 -10.63 7.86 -1.89
CA LEU A 36 -9.46 7.35 -2.61
C LEU A 36 -9.12 5.91 -2.23
N TYR A 37 -9.56 5.46 -1.07
CA TYR A 37 -9.41 4.06 -0.68
C TYR A 37 -10.41 3.20 -1.45
N GLU A 38 -9.96 2.12 -2.07
CA GLU A 38 -10.83 1.22 -2.84
C GLU A 38 -10.86 -0.16 -2.22
N ALA A 39 -12.05 -0.63 -1.86
CA ALA A 39 -12.24 -1.99 -1.38
C ALA A 39 -12.22 -2.98 -2.56
N GLY A 40 -11.90 -4.23 -2.27
CA GLY A 40 -11.92 -5.29 -3.28
C GLY A 40 -10.91 -6.38 -3.01
N GLU A 41 -10.80 -7.29 -3.98
CA GLU A 41 -9.83 -8.38 -3.95
C GLU A 41 -8.78 -8.17 -5.03
N PHE A 42 -7.54 -8.44 -4.65
CA PHE A 42 -6.37 -8.19 -5.48
C PHE A 42 -5.38 -9.34 -5.29
N TYR A 43 -4.33 -9.35 -6.10
CA TYR A 43 -3.16 -10.19 -5.87
C TYR A 43 -1.89 -9.37 -6.04
N ILE A 44 -0.80 -9.85 -5.46
CA ILE A 44 0.50 -9.19 -5.57
C ILE A 44 1.07 -9.49 -6.96
N GLY A 45 1.07 -8.50 -7.83
CA GLY A 45 1.57 -8.64 -9.19
C GLY A 45 2.99 -8.17 -9.39
N ALA A 46 3.54 -7.41 -8.44
CA ALA A 46 4.94 -6.98 -8.45
C ALA A 46 5.38 -6.62 -7.05
N LYS A 47 6.68 -6.83 -6.79
CA LYS A 47 7.33 -6.47 -5.52
C LYS A 47 8.58 -5.67 -5.84
N LYS A 48 8.78 -4.55 -5.17
CA LYS A 48 9.94 -3.68 -5.43
C LYS A 48 10.58 -3.19 -4.15
N GLU A 49 11.91 -3.14 -4.15
CA GLU A 49 12.71 -2.55 -3.08
C GLU A 49 13.03 -1.11 -3.46
N TRP A 50 12.85 -0.19 -2.51
CA TRP A 50 13.06 1.24 -2.72
C TRP A 50 12.48 1.72 -4.07
N PRO A 51 11.16 1.55 -4.28
CA PRO A 51 10.57 1.81 -5.59
C PRO A 51 10.66 3.28 -5.97
N SER A 52 10.83 3.55 -7.25
CA SER A 52 10.59 4.87 -7.79
C SER A 52 9.11 5.18 -7.74
N TRP A 53 8.77 6.45 -7.73
CA TRP A 53 7.38 6.87 -7.63
C TRP A 53 7.07 7.92 -8.68
N THR A 54 5.92 7.79 -9.33
CA THR A 54 5.41 8.77 -10.27
C THR A 54 3.96 9.06 -9.90
N PRO A 55 3.60 10.32 -9.63
CA PRO A 55 2.21 10.64 -9.35
C PRO A 55 1.35 10.38 -10.58
N THR A 56 0.11 9.93 -10.36
CA THR A 56 -0.82 9.73 -11.47
C THR A 56 -1.28 11.09 -12.00
N PRO A 57 -1.77 11.13 -13.26
CA PRO A 57 -2.36 12.38 -13.78
C PRO A 57 -3.48 12.92 -12.89
N GLU A 58 -4.27 12.04 -12.29
CA GLU A 58 -5.34 12.45 -11.37
C GLU A 58 -4.80 13.12 -10.11
N MET A 59 -3.69 12.63 -9.58
CA MET A 59 -3.03 13.26 -8.42
C MET A 59 -2.55 14.66 -8.76
N ILE A 60 -1.93 14.83 -9.93
CA ILE A 60 -1.46 16.13 -10.38
C ILE A 60 -2.63 17.09 -10.59
N ALA A 61 -3.73 16.60 -11.15
CA ALA A 61 -4.91 17.41 -11.38
C ALA A 61 -5.56 17.87 -10.06
N ARG A 62 -5.57 16.99 -9.04
CA ARG A 62 -6.13 17.34 -7.72
C ARG A 62 -5.27 18.32 -6.95
N ASP A 63 -3.95 18.23 -7.06
CA ASP A 63 -3.02 19.05 -6.27
C ASP A 63 -1.72 19.28 -7.04
N PRO A 64 -1.77 20.17 -8.07
CA PRO A 64 -0.59 20.42 -8.88
C PRO A 64 0.58 21.03 -8.09
N ALA A 65 0.29 21.80 -7.03
CA ALA A 65 1.34 22.41 -6.24
C ALA A 65 2.24 21.36 -5.57
N SER A 66 1.66 20.20 -5.18
CA SER A 66 2.41 19.12 -4.54
C SER A 66 3.04 18.15 -5.52
N TYR A 67 2.44 17.92 -6.68
CA TYR A 67 2.77 16.77 -7.53
C TYR A 67 3.31 17.10 -8.91
N ALA A 68 3.00 18.26 -9.49
CA ALA A 68 3.37 18.55 -10.87
C ALA A 68 4.88 18.50 -11.12
N ARG A 69 5.69 18.89 -10.13
CA ARG A 69 7.15 18.86 -10.26
C ARG A 69 7.72 17.44 -10.35
N PHE A 70 6.92 16.42 -9.95
CA PHE A 70 7.35 15.03 -9.97
C PHE A 70 6.74 14.24 -11.15
N LYS A 71 6.18 14.93 -12.13
CA LYS A 71 5.46 14.28 -13.25
C LYS A 71 6.30 13.22 -13.97
N ASP A 72 7.62 13.37 -13.99
CA ASP A 72 8.53 12.43 -14.65
C ASP A 72 9.11 11.39 -13.70
N GLY A 73 8.63 11.36 -12.47
CA GLY A 73 9.02 10.38 -11.46
C GLY A 73 10.02 10.90 -10.44
N MET A 74 10.04 10.21 -9.31
CA MET A 74 10.98 10.45 -8.22
C MET A 74 11.73 9.14 -7.96
N PRO A 75 13.08 9.14 -7.90
CA PRO A 75 13.83 7.92 -7.59
C PRO A 75 13.52 7.42 -6.18
N GLY A 76 13.76 6.14 -5.94
CA GLY A 76 13.61 5.54 -4.62
C GLY A 76 14.52 6.20 -3.59
N GLY A 77 14.08 6.24 -2.34
CA GLY A 77 14.84 6.79 -1.24
C GLY A 77 13.96 7.20 -0.07
N LEU A 78 14.59 7.74 0.97
CA LEU A 78 13.89 8.11 2.20
C LEU A 78 12.88 9.23 2.02
N ASP A 79 13.05 10.07 0.99
CA ASP A 79 12.12 11.16 0.69
C ASP A 79 10.98 10.73 -0.23
N ASN A 80 11.02 9.50 -0.73
CA ASN A 80 10.00 8.98 -1.63
C ASN A 80 8.78 8.51 -0.83
N PRO A 81 7.56 8.92 -1.22
CA PRO A 81 6.36 8.53 -0.47
C PRO A 81 6.09 7.02 -0.44
N LEU A 82 6.65 6.23 -1.35
CA LEU A 82 6.52 4.78 -1.32
C LEU A 82 7.47 4.11 -0.33
N GLY A 83 8.46 4.83 0.17
CA GLY A 83 9.34 4.33 1.21
C GLY A 83 10.23 3.18 0.78
N SER A 84 10.46 2.25 1.73
CA SER A 84 11.48 1.20 1.59
C SER A 84 11.10 0.07 0.65
N ARG A 85 9.83 -0.28 0.59
CA ARG A 85 9.33 -1.44 -0.18
C ARG A 85 7.93 -1.18 -0.69
N GLY A 86 7.57 -1.82 -1.79
CA GLY A 86 6.22 -1.77 -2.32
C GLY A 86 5.72 -3.14 -2.75
N LEU A 87 4.48 -3.44 -2.39
CA LEU A 87 3.71 -4.58 -2.89
C LEU A 87 2.64 -4.00 -3.80
N TYR A 88 2.70 -4.36 -5.07
CA TYR A 88 1.85 -3.75 -6.10
C TYR A 88 0.61 -4.62 -6.32
N LEU A 89 -0.57 -4.02 -6.20
CA LEU A 89 -1.84 -4.74 -6.24
C LEU A 89 -2.39 -4.77 -7.66
N PHE A 90 -2.63 -5.98 -8.14
CA PHE A 90 -3.17 -6.25 -9.47
C PHE A 90 -4.53 -6.92 -9.34
N GLN A 91 -5.33 -6.84 -10.39
CA GLN A 91 -6.60 -7.57 -10.48
C GLN A 91 -6.66 -8.36 -11.79
N PRO A 92 -7.27 -9.56 -11.76
CA PRO A 92 -7.47 -10.34 -12.99
C PRO A 92 -8.22 -9.53 -14.04
N GLY A 93 -7.72 -9.56 -15.26
CA GLY A 93 -8.34 -8.85 -16.38
C GLY A 93 -8.08 -7.35 -16.43
N LYS A 94 -7.53 -6.76 -15.38
CA LYS A 94 -7.24 -5.33 -15.30
C LYS A 94 -5.75 -5.04 -15.26
N GLY A 95 -4.95 -5.94 -14.67
CA GLY A 95 -3.52 -5.74 -14.46
C GLY A 95 -3.25 -4.85 -13.27
N ASP A 96 -2.28 -3.95 -13.40
CA ASP A 96 -1.90 -3.03 -12.33
C ASP A 96 -3.04 -2.06 -12.01
N THR A 97 -3.47 -2.04 -10.75
CA THR A 97 -4.53 -1.14 -10.28
C THR A 97 -3.99 0.20 -9.80
N PHE A 98 -2.66 0.36 -9.76
CA PHE A 98 -1.96 1.50 -9.18
C PHE A 98 -2.15 1.66 -7.68
N LEU A 99 -2.78 0.69 -7.02
CA LEU A 99 -2.83 0.61 -5.56
C LEU A 99 -1.60 -0.13 -5.06
N ARG A 100 -1.06 0.31 -3.93
CA ARG A 100 0.17 -0.21 -3.35
C ARG A 100 0.01 -0.44 -1.86
N VAL A 101 0.65 -1.46 -1.33
CA VAL A 101 0.99 -1.55 0.09
C VAL A 101 2.47 -1.22 0.17
N HIS A 102 2.83 -0.18 0.91
CA HIS A 102 4.17 0.37 0.80
C HIS A 102 4.66 0.99 2.11
N GLY A 103 5.95 1.30 2.17
CA GLY A 103 6.53 2.07 3.25
C GLY A 103 6.13 3.55 3.15
N THR A 104 6.77 4.40 3.91
CA THR A 104 6.41 5.83 3.91
C THR A 104 7.62 6.71 4.25
N ASN A 105 7.61 7.91 3.69
CA ASN A 105 8.51 8.98 4.10
C ASN A 105 7.91 9.82 5.24
N LEU A 106 6.67 9.51 5.66
CA LEU A 106 5.94 10.28 6.68
C LEU A 106 5.38 9.32 7.75
N PRO A 107 6.25 8.79 8.65
CA PRO A 107 5.80 7.79 9.63
C PRO A 107 4.71 8.28 10.58
N LYS A 108 4.57 9.59 10.76
CA LYS A 108 3.51 10.15 11.61
C LYS A 108 2.11 10.01 11.01
N THR A 109 1.99 9.61 9.75
CA THR A 109 0.69 9.41 9.10
C THR A 109 0.08 8.04 9.34
N ILE A 110 0.79 7.16 10.05
CA ILE A 110 0.21 5.89 10.48
C ILE A 110 -0.98 6.17 11.41
N GLY A 111 -2.10 5.51 11.17
CA GLY A 111 -3.35 5.77 11.88
C GLY A 111 -4.17 6.91 11.31
N GLN A 112 -3.79 7.44 10.15
CA GLN A 112 -4.48 8.55 9.50
C GLN A 112 -4.92 8.19 8.09
N ARG A 113 -5.89 8.94 7.56
CA ARG A 113 -6.42 8.78 6.21
C ARG A 113 -5.93 9.91 5.33
N VAL A 114 -4.66 9.85 4.92
CA VAL A 114 -4.03 10.95 4.18
C VAL A 114 -3.32 10.52 2.89
N SER A 115 -3.25 9.21 2.59
CA SER A 115 -2.57 8.75 1.39
C SER A 115 -3.43 8.89 0.14
N ASN A 116 -2.82 8.71 -1.03
CA ASN A 116 -3.52 8.79 -2.31
C ASN A 116 -4.06 7.42 -2.77
N GLY A 117 -4.19 6.48 -1.88
CA GLY A 117 -4.74 5.18 -2.24
C GLY A 117 -4.69 4.19 -1.11
N CYS A 118 -3.72 3.30 -1.13
CA CYS A 118 -3.74 2.11 -0.33
C CYS A 118 -3.08 2.27 1.04
N ALA A 119 -2.52 1.20 1.57
CA ALA A 119 -1.99 1.14 2.92
C ALA A 119 -0.53 1.53 2.95
N ARG A 120 -0.14 2.28 3.95
CA ARG A 120 1.28 2.59 4.21
C ARG A 120 1.68 2.10 5.60
N LEU A 121 2.90 1.61 5.69
CA LEU A 121 3.49 1.11 6.94
C LEU A 121 4.78 1.86 7.24
N ILE A 122 5.22 1.82 8.49
CA ILE A 122 6.56 2.25 8.86
C ILE A 122 7.55 1.41 8.05
N ASN A 123 8.63 2.02 7.56
CA ASN A 123 9.56 1.36 6.64
C ASN A 123 10.10 0.03 7.16
N ASP A 124 10.49 -0.06 8.42
CA ASP A 124 11.02 -1.32 8.97
C ASP A 124 9.97 -2.42 8.99
N GLN A 125 8.71 -2.06 9.30
CA GLN A 125 7.62 -3.04 9.27
C GLN A 125 7.26 -3.43 7.85
N MET A 126 7.37 -2.51 6.91
CA MET A 126 7.14 -2.82 5.50
C MET A 126 8.18 -3.80 4.97
N ILE A 127 9.44 -3.66 5.38
CA ILE A 127 10.48 -4.61 5.03
C ILE A 127 10.13 -6.01 5.58
N ASP A 128 9.69 -6.08 6.84
CA ASP A 128 9.28 -7.36 7.44
C ASP A 128 8.14 -8.01 6.65
N LEU A 129 7.10 -7.26 6.32
CA LEU A 129 5.97 -7.77 5.54
C LEU A 129 6.43 -8.21 4.14
N TYR A 130 7.22 -7.38 3.46
CA TYR A 130 7.74 -7.67 2.14
C TYR A 130 8.48 -9.00 2.08
N ASN A 131 9.29 -9.29 3.11
CA ASN A 131 10.07 -10.52 3.16
C ASN A 131 9.20 -11.76 3.39
N ARG A 132 7.99 -11.60 3.93
CA ARG A 132 7.08 -12.71 4.19
C ARG A 132 6.15 -13.02 3.03
N VAL A 133 5.84 -12.03 2.20
CA VAL A 133 4.76 -12.11 1.21
C VAL A 133 5.31 -12.52 -0.15
N PRO A 134 4.92 -13.68 -0.69
CA PRO A 134 5.31 -14.07 -2.05
C PRO A 134 4.46 -13.37 -3.11
N MET A 135 4.94 -13.46 -4.35
CA MET A 135 4.13 -13.07 -5.50
C MET A 135 2.83 -13.86 -5.54
N ASP A 136 1.81 -13.28 -6.15
CA ASP A 136 0.47 -13.87 -6.32
C ASP A 136 -0.31 -14.05 -5.02
N THR A 137 0.17 -13.52 -3.90
CA THR A 137 -0.57 -13.52 -2.64
C THR A 137 -1.89 -12.78 -2.81
N ARG A 138 -2.98 -13.38 -2.31
CA ARG A 138 -4.30 -12.75 -2.29
C ARG A 138 -4.32 -11.61 -1.28
N VAL A 139 -4.89 -10.48 -1.69
CA VAL A 139 -5.04 -9.28 -0.86
C VAL A 139 -6.50 -8.87 -0.84
N VAL A 140 -7.06 -8.70 0.34
CA VAL A 140 -8.45 -8.24 0.50
C VAL A 140 -8.42 -6.89 1.21
N LEU A 141 -8.94 -5.88 0.53
CA LEU A 141 -9.16 -4.55 1.11
C LEU A 141 -10.64 -4.46 1.48
N TYR A 142 -10.93 -4.46 2.78
CA TYR A 142 -12.31 -4.43 3.24
C TYR A 142 -12.94 -3.06 3.04
N PRO A 143 -14.27 -3.00 2.88
CA PRO A 143 -14.94 -1.72 2.68
C PRO A 143 -14.68 -0.75 3.83
N ASP A 144 -14.60 0.51 3.45
CA ASP A 144 -14.54 1.63 4.38
C ASP A 144 -15.96 1.94 4.84
N LYS A 145 -16.18 1.99 6.13
CA LYS A 145 -17.54 2.18 6.65
C LYS A 145 -17.67 3.52 7.30
#